data_751db16a063547c4afbe864642699b96
#
_entry.id   751db16a063547c4afbe864642699b96
#
_cell.length_a   1.000
_cell.length_b   1.000
_cell.length_c   1.000
_cell.angle_alpha   90.00
_cell.angle_beta   90.00
_cell.angle_gamma   90.00
#
_symmetry.space_group_name_H-M   'P 1'
#
loop_
_entity.id
_entity.type
_entity.pdbx_description
1 polymer ?
#
loop_
_entity_poly.entity_id
_entity_poly.type
_entity_poly.pdbx_seq_one_letter_code
_entity_poly.pdbx_strand_id
1 'polypeptide(L)'
;YLKAEGNYVEIFYQEGSPQLKRVLVRNRLKNCLQQLPESWFFQCHKSFVVNCHWITEIRGNARNLELVLKHSDIPVPVARSRVAEFEGYLGKPPARG
;
A
#
# COMPACT_ATOMS: atom_id res chain seq x y z
N TYR A 1 -1.81 2.90 4.85
CA TYR A 1 -1.55 3.02 3.42
C TYR A 1 -1.78 4.45 2.94
N LEU A 2 -1.30 4.73 1.74
CA LEU A 2 -1.41 6.06 1.15
C LEU A 2 -2.20 5.98 -0.15
N LYS A 3 -3.03 6.98 -0.40
CA LYS A 3 -3.82 7.07 -1.62
C LYS A 3 -3.67 8.45 -2.24
N ALA A 4 -3.28 8.49 -3.51
CA ALA A 4 -3.20 9.76 -4.22
C ALA A 4 -4.60 10.23 -4.64
N GLU A 5 -4.87 11.51 -4.43
CA GLU A 5 -6.15 12.11 -4.76
C GLU A 5 -5.90 13.53 -5.27
N GLY A 6 -5.86 13.69 -6.59
CA GLY A 6 -5.51 14.97 -7.20
C GLY A 6 -4.11 15.43 -6.77
N ASN A 7 -4.04 16.61 -6.17
CA ASN A 7 -2.77 17.17 -5.68
C ASN A 7 -2.47 16.80 -4.24
N TYR A 8 -3.25 15.90 -3.67
CA TYR A 8 -3.15 15.53 -2.28
C TYR A 8 -2.86 14.04 -2.15
N VAL A 9 -2.29 13.67 -1.01
CA VAL A 9 -2.12 12.27 -0.62
C VAL A 9 -2.89 12.09 0.67
N GLU A 10 -3.80 11.12 0.68
CA GLU A 10 -4.47 10.68 1.90
C GLU A 10 -3.59 9.64 2.57
N ILE A 11 -3.19 9.90 3.79
CA ILE A 11 -2.39 8.97 4.57
C ILE A 11 -3.30 8.34 5.61
N PHE A 12 -3.47 7.03 5.52
CA PHE A 12 -4.27 6.26 6.46
C PHE A 12 -3.34 5.56 7.43
N TYR A 13 -3.50 5.83 8.71
CA TYR A 13 -2.60 5.34 9.73
C TYR A 13 -3.35 4.97 11.01
N GLN A 14 -2.66 4.30 11.90
CA GLN A 14 -3.20 3.88 13.18
C GLN A 14 -2.33 4.43 14.29
N GLU A 15 -2.97 4.97 15.33
CA GLU A 15 -2.24 5.54 16.45
C GLU A 15 -3.05 5.35 17.72
N GLY A 16 -2.57 4.50 18.60
CA GLY A 16 -3.15 4.29 19.92
C GLY A 16 -4.55 3.68 19.97
N SER A 17 -5.13 3.38 18.81
CA SER A 17 -6.49 2.88 18.71
C SER A 17 -6.58 1.99 17.48
N PRO A 18 -7.44 0.95 17.47
CA PRO A 18 -7.61 0.12 16.27
C PRO A 18 -8.29 0.86 15.13
N GLN A 19 -8.86 2.02 15.38
CA GLN A 19 -9.50 2.79 14.33
C GLN A 19 -8.49 3.42 13.39
N LEU A 20 -8.79 3.34 12.10
CA LEU A 20 -7.97 3.95 11.08
C LEU A 20 -8.17 5.46 11.09
N LYS A 21 -7.09 6.19 11.15
CA LYS A 21 -7.09 7.65 11.07
C LYS A 21 -6.61 8.10 9.70
N ARG A 22 -6.98 9.30 9.32
CA ARG A 22 -6.64 9.84 8.01
C ARG A 22 -6.13 11.26 8.15
N VAL A 23 -5.09 11.56 7.40
CA VAL A 23 -4.61 12.93 7.24
C VAL A 23 -4.39 13.20 5.75
N LEU A 24 -4.65 14.43 5.34
CA LEU A 24 -4.50 14.86 3.96
C LEU A 24 -3.28 15.77 3.87
N VAL A 25 -2.35 15.45 2.99
CA VAL A 25 -1.18 16.30 2.77
C VAL A 25 -1.09 16.68 1.30
N ARG A 26 -0.68 17.92 1.04
CA ARG A 26 -0.48 18.36 -0.33
C ARG A 26 0.90 17.95 -0.80
N ASN A 27 0.95 16.84 -1.52
CA ASN A 27 2.22 16.28 -1.97
C ASN A 27 1.94 15.26 -3.05
N ARG A 28 3.00 14.72 -3.63
CA ARG A 28 2.91 13.63 -4.58
C ARG A 28 3.24 12.32 -3.88
N LEU A 29 2.60 11.25 -4.32
CA LEU A 29 2.79 9.92 -3.74
C LEU A 29 4.26 9.51 -3.77
N LYS A 30 4.95 9.80 -4.86
CA LYS A 30 6.37 9.49 -5.03
C LYS A 30 7.22 10.14 -3.93
N ASN A 31 6.94 11.40 -3.61
CA ASN A 31 7.69 12.10 -2.57
C ASN A 31 7.42 11.53 -1.19
N CYS A 32 6.18 11.13 -0.93
CA CYS A 32 5.83 10.50 0.32
C CYS A 32 6.53 9.15 0.46
N LEU A 33 6.55 8.37 -0.62
CA LEU A 33 7.19 7.06 -0.62
C LEU A 33 8.68 7.15 -0.29
N GLN A 34 9.36 8.18 -0.78
CA GLN A 34 10.79 8.35 -0.53
C GLN A 34 11.13 8.57 0.95
N GLN A 35 10.14 8.96 1.75
CA GLN A 35 10.32 9.19 3.17
C GLN A 35 9.95 7.98 4.02
N LEU A 36 9.56 6.89 3.38
CA LEU A 36 9.13 5.68 4.08
C LEU A 36 10.17 4.56 3.93
N PRO A 37 10.23 3.62 4.88
CA PRO A 37 11.15 2.48 4.77
C PRO A 37 10.81 1.63 3.54
N GLU A 38 11.78 1.45 2.66
CA GLU A 38 11.59 0.68 1.43
C GLU A 38 11.20 -0.77 1.68
N SER A 39 11.72 -1.35 2.77
CA SER A 39 11.44 -2.75 3.07
C SER A 39 10.01 -2.99 3.55
N TRP A 40 9.30 -1.94 3.91
CA TRP A 40 7.94 -2.05 4.46
C TRP A 40 6.86 -1.58 3.50
N PHE A 41 7.20 -0.65 2.61
CA PHE A 41 6.22 0.01 1.75
C PHE A 41 6.46 -0.30 0.29
N PHE A 42 5.39 -0.52 -0.43
CA PHE A 42 5.44 -0.84 -1.83
C PHE A 42 4.37 -0.04 -2.57
N GLN A 43 4.76 0.61 -3.66
CA GLN A 43 3.81 1.30 -4.53
C GLN A 43 3.20 0.28 -5.48
N CYS A 44 2.05 -0.26 -5.08
CA CYS A 44 1.38 -1.30 -5.84
C CYS A 44 0.54 -0.77 -6.99
N HIS A 45 0.31 0.53 -7.03
CA HIS A 45 -0.52 1.19 -8.04
C HIS A 45 -0.05 2.63 -8.15
N LYS A 46 -0.31 3.27 -9.28
CA LYS A 46 0.08 4.69 -9.44
C LYS A 46 -0.55 5.59 -8.37
N SER A 47 -1.68 5.16 -7.82
CA SER A 47 -2.41 5.92 -6.81
C SER A 47 -2.32 5.36 -5.40
N PHE A 48 -1.60 4.26 -5.19
CA PHE A 48 -1.56 3.61 -3.88
C PHE A 48 -0.17 3.16 -3.48
N VAL A 49 0.15 3.40 -2.20
CA VAL A 49 1.32 2.81 -1.53
C VAL A 49 0.79 2.06 -0.32
N VAL A 50 1.21 0.82 -0.14
CA VAL A 50 0.76 0.00 0.98
C VAL A 50 1.91 -0.35 1.89
N ASN A 51 1.61 -0.48 3.19
CA ASN A 51 2.49 -1.10 4.15
C ASN A 51 2.27 -2.59 4.05
N CYS A 52 3.26 -3.32 3.60
CA CYS A 52 3.12 -4.76 3.35
C CYS A 52 2.84 -5.55 4.61
N HIS A 53 3.18 -5.03 5.78
CA HIS A 53 2.84 -5.67 7.05
C HIS A 53 1.35 -5.62 7.37
N TRP A 54 0.60 -4.77 6.68
CA TRP A 54 -0.85 -4.64 6.87
C TRP A 54 -1.65 -5.56 5.96
N ILE A 55 -1.02 -6.23 5.02
CA ILE A 55 -1.73 -7.11 4.08
C ILE A 55 -2.19 -8.36 4.83
N THR A 56 -3.50 -8.56 4.87
CA THR A 56 -4.09 -9.74 5.50
C THR A 56 -4.53 -10.79 4.50
N GLU A 57 -4.78 -10.37 3.26
CA GLU A 57 -5.25 -11.27 2.22
C GLU A 57 -4.93 -10.70 0.85
N ILE A 58 -4.66 -11.57 -0.11
CA ILE A 58 -4.45 -11.20 -1.50
C ILE A 58 -5.54 -11.91 -2.30
N ARG A 59 -6.31 -11.15 -3.06
CA ARG A 59 -7.43 -11.67 -3.83
C ARG A 59 -7.23 -11.44 -5.31
N GLY A 60 -7.87 -12.29 -6.10
CA GLY A 60 -7.90 -12.11 -7.55
C GLY A 60 -6.77 -12.82 -8.25
N ASN A 61 -6.49 -12.36 -9.46
CA ASN A 61 -5.48 -12.99 -10.32
C ASN A 61 -4.58 -11.90 -10.92
N ALA A 62 -3.68 -12.30 -11.81
CA ALA A 62 -2.71 -11.38 -12.39
C ALA A 62 -3.33 -10.17 -13.12
N ARG A 63 -4.60 -10.25 -13.49
CA ARG A 63 -5.27 -9.14 -14.18
C ARG A 63 -6.03 -8.22 -13.23
N ASN A 64 -6.48 -8.77 -12.10
CA ASN A 64 -7.28 -8.04 -11.11
C ASN A 64 -6.84 -8.44 -9.72
N LEU A 65 -5.61 -8.10 -9.38
CA LEU A 65 -5.08 -8.38 -8.06
C LEU A 65 -5.47 -7.28 -7.09
N GLU A 66 -5.96 -7.67 -5.92
CA GLU A 66 -6.36 -6.75 -4.86
C GLU A 66 -5.79 -7.18 -3.53
N LEU A 67 -5.45 -6.18 -2.72
CA LEU A 67 -4.89 -6.39 -1.39
C LEU A 67 -5.90 -6.00 -0.33
N VAL A 68 -6.15 -6.90 0.62
CA VAL A 68 -6.97 -6.60 1.78
C VAL A 68 -6.05 -6.21 2.91
N LEU A 69 -6.28 -5.04 3.48
CA LEU A 69 -5.44 -4.49 4.54
C LEU A 69 -6.17 -4.52 5.88
N LYS A 70 -5.39 -4.60 6.96
CA LYS A 70 -5.91 -4.48 8.31
C LYS A 70 -6.71 -3.19 8.47
N HIS A 71 -7.82 -3.28 9.17
CA HIS A 71 -8.63 -2.12 9.55
C HIS A 71 -9.21 -1.34 8.37
N SER A 72 -9.22 -1.93 7.20
CA SER A 72 -9.80 -1.31 6.01
C SER A 72 -10.76 -2.27 5.33
N ASP A 73 -11.94 -1.77 4.98
CA ASP A 73 -12.95 -2.55 4.27
C ASP A 73 -12.80 -2.44 2.76
N ILE A 74 -11.97 -1.52 2.32
CA ILE A 74 -11.80 -1.24 0.90
C ILE A 74 -10.53 -1.90 0.40
N PRO A 75 -10.62 -2.85 -0.55
CA PRO A 75 -9.42 -3.47 -1.10
C PRO A 75 -8.60 -2.47 -1.91
N VAL A 76 -7.29 -2.64 -1.89
CA VAL A 76 -6.37 -1.80 -2.65
C VAL A 76 -5.96 -2.53 -3.92
N PRO A 77 -6.15 -1.93 -5.09
CA PRO A 77 -5.79 -2.59 -6.33
C PRO A 77 -4.28 -2.60 -6.56
N VAL A 78 -3.80 -3.66 -7.20
CA VAL A 78 -2.43 -3.73 -7.69
C VAL A 78 -2.47 -3.51 -9.19
N ALA A 79 -1.74 -2.52 -9.69
CA ALA A 79 -1.69 -2.26 -11.13
C ALA A 79 -1.11 -3.48 -11.84
N ARG A 80 -1.66 -3.79 -13.00
CA ARG A 80 -1.25 -4.95 -13.78
C ARG A 80 0.26 -4.94 -14.04
N SER A 81 0.80 -3.77 -14.33
CA SER A 81 2.23 -3.59 -14.57
C SER A 81 3.10 -3.78 -13.33
N ARG A 82 2.49 -3.83 -12.16
CA ARG A 82 3.22 -3.97 -10.89
C ARG A 82 3.11 -5.37 -10.28
N VAL A 83 2.28 -6.23 -10.85
CA VAL A 83 2.01 -7.55 -10.27
C VAL A 83 3.28 -8.40 -10.14
N ALA A 84 4.08 -8.46 -11.20
CA ALA A 84 5.31 -9.26 -11.17
C ALA A 84 6.29 -8.75 -10.11
N GLU A 85 6.45 -7.43 -10.00
CA GLU A 85 7.31 -6.85 -8.98
C GLU A 85 6.79 -7.13 -7.57
N PHE A 86 5.49 -7.02 -7.41
CA PHE A 86 4.86 -7.28 -6.12
C PHE A 86 5.06 -8.71 -5.67
N GLU A 87 4.86 -9.66 -6.58
CA GLU A 87 5.08 -11.08 -6.28
C GLU A 87 6.54 -11.36 -5.94
N GLY A 88 7.45 -10.74 -6.67
CA GLY A 88 8.88 -10.85 -6.38
C GLY A 88 9.24 -10.24 -5.03
N TYR A 89 8.62 -9.13 -4.69
CA TYR A 89 8.82 -8.46 -3.40
C TYR A 89 8.37 -9.35 -2.25
N LEU A 90 7.18 -9.93 -2.36
CA LEU A 90 6.65 -10.84 -1.34
C LEU A 90 7.43 -12.15 -1.26
N GLY A 91 8.01 -12.55 -2.37
CA GLY A 91 8.75 -13.79 -2.44
C GLY A 91 10.13 -13.76 -1.81
N LYS A 92 10.58 -12.61 -1.30
CA LYS A 92 11.90 -12.50 -0.68
C LYS A 92 11.84 -12.95 0.79
N PRO A 93 12.32 -14.14 1.11
CA PRO A 93 12.22 -14.66 2.48
C PRO A 93 12.77 -13.74 3.55
N PRO A 94 13.94 -13.13 3.38
CA PRO A 94 14.49 -12.27 4.43
C PRO A 94 13.61 -11.09 4.78
N ALA A 95 12.88 -10.57 3.81
CA ALA A 95 12.01 -9.43 4.04
C ALA A 95 10.85 -9.78 4.95
N ARG A 96 10.51 -11.07 5.01
CA ARG A 96 9.41 -11.53 5.84
C ARG A 96 9.88 -12.21 7.10
N GLY A 97 11.14 -12.31 7.21
CA GLY A 97 11.86 -12.73 8.40
C GLY A 97 11.47 -14.01 8.94
#